data_8f0ebd6c5a3a4b835c892ca99ffb8d41
#
_entry.id   8f0ebd6c5a3a4b835c892ca99ffb8d41
#
_cell.length_a   1.000
_cell.length_b   1.000
_cell.length_c   1.000
_cell.angle_alpha   90.00
_cell.angle_beta   90.00
_cell.angle_gamma   90.00
#
_symmetry.space_group_name_H-M   'P 1'
#
loop_
_entity.id
_entity.type
_entity.pdbx_description
1 polymer ?
#
loop_
_entity_poly.entity_id
_entity_poly.type
_entity_poly.pdbx_seq_one_letter_code
_entity_poly.pdbx_strand_id
1 'polypeptide(L)'
;MEMVDYSKVHEAIAETNEGILLAEYQPEYRTDREYQSEADLENQLISDLSNHLNYERLTIHTPEELLANAKVQIEKLNKVTFSDAEWDRFVLEYLDCPNEGLVEKTRKIQENYIYDFVFDDGRIKNIFIIDKKNIHNNSMQVINQVTQVGSHINRYDVTILVNGLPLVQIELKRRGVSLKKAFEQIHRYSKESFNSENSLYKYIQIFVISNGTYTRYFANTTAQNKNHYEFTCEWADRKNKIIHDLEDFTVTFLSKRVLLEVLTKYCVFDA
;
A
#
# COMPACT_ATOMS: atom_id res chain seq x y z
N MET A 1 10.91 27.15 11.01
CA MET A 1 10.68 25.72 10.76
C MET A 1 11.69 25.35 9.69
N GLU A 2 12.83 24.78 10.07
CA GLU A 2 13.81 24.29 9.08
C GLU A 2 13.22 23.08 8.39
N MET A 3 13.22 23.11 7.06
CA MET A 3 12.87 21.94 6.26
C MET A 3 13.92 20.86 6.48
N VAL A 4 13.49 19.71 6.95
CA VAL A 4 14.36 18.52 7.03
C VAL A 4 14.74 18.13 5.61
N ASP A 5 16.03 18.07 5.32
CA ASP A 5 16.53 17.64 4.01
C ASP A 5 16.48 16.11 3.92
N TYR A 6 15.37 15.58 3.44
CA TYR A 6 15.14 14.15 3.29
C TYR A 6 16.03 13.49 2.21
N SER A 7 16.72 14.27 1.37
CA SER A 7 17.66 13.71 0.38
C SER A 7 18.84 13.00 1.05
N LYS A 8 19.19 13.38 2.28
CA LYS A 8 20.27 12.76 3.07
C LYS A 8 19.86 11.46 3.77
N VAL A 9 18.56 11.20 3.89
CA VAL A 9 18.03 10.01 4.61
C VAL A 9 18.13 8.75 3.76
N HIS A 10 18.31 8.88 2.45
CA HIS A 10 18.18 7.78 1.48
C HIS A 10 19.38 7.58 0.56
N GLU A 11 20.54 8.14 0.87
CA GLU A 11 21.74 7.78 0.12
C GLU A 11 22.06 6.29 0.32
N ALA A 12 21.98 5.53 -0.77
CA ALA A 12 22.45 4.14 -0.77
C ALA A 12 23.99 4.18 -0.63
N ILE A 13 24.51 3.67 0.48
CA ILE A 13 25.97 3.59 0.71
C ILE A 13 26.56 2.48 -0.17
N ALA A 14 25.81 1.43 -0.45
CA ALA A 14 26.20 0.37 -1.37
C ALA A 14 24.97 -0.39 -1.88
N GLU A 15 25.00 -0.76 -3.16
CA GLU A 15 24.06 -1.69 -3.78
C GLU A 15 24.75 -3.03 -3.98
N THR A 16 24.15 -4.08 -3.47
CA THR A 16 24.53 -5.47 -3.79
C THR A 16 23.31 -6.16 -4.40
N ASN A 17 23.52 -7.25 -5.14
CA ASN A 17 22.45 -8.06 -5.70
C ASN A 17 21.54 -8.69 -4.62
N GLU A 18 21.93 -8.64 -3.36
CA GLU A 18 21.24 -9.25 -2.22
C GLU A 18 20.61 -8.24 -1.26
N GLY A 19 20.85 -6.94 -1.43
CA GLY A 19 20.26 -5.90 -0.57
C GLY A 19 20.85 -4.51 -0.77
N ILE A 20 20.16 -3.51 -0.21
CA ILE A 20 20.56 -2.12 -0.23
C ILE A 20 21.11 -1.75 1.14
N LEU A 21 22.29 -1.17 1.13
CA LEU A 21 22.88 -0.52 2.27
C LEU A 21 22.40 0.95 2.29
N LEU A 22 21.40 1.28 3.11
CA LEU A 22 20.99 2.66 3.34
C LEU A 22 21.97 3.36 4.29
N ALA A 23 22.10 4.67 4.14
CA ALA A 23 22.79 5.50 5.14
C ALA A 23 22.15 5.30 6.52
N GLU A 24 22.97 5.45 7.56
CA GLU A 24 22.49 5.32 8.94
C GLU A 24 21.41 6.39 9.19
N TYR A 25 20.16 5.93 9.39
CA TYR A 25 19.08 6.80 9.78
C TYR A 25 19.33 7.28 11.22
N GLN A 26 19.43 8.58 11.41
CA GLN A 26 19.49 9.19 12.73
C GLN A 26 18.13 9.80 13.05
N PRO A 27 17.32 9.16 13.90
CA PRO A 27 16.04 9.74 14.31
C PRO A 27 16.28 11.05 15.05
N GLU A 28 15.63 12.11 14.57
CA GLU A 28 15.58 13.35 15.34
C GLU A 28 14.78 13.13 16.62
N TYR A 29 15.40 13.36 17.76
CA TYR A 29 14.71 13.31 19.05
C TYR A 29 13.81 14.55 19.17
N ARG A 30 12.51 14.36 18.91
CA ARG A 30 11.49 15.41 19.01
C ARG A 30 10.76 15.26 20.35
N THR A 31 11.07 16.15 21.30
CA THR A 31 10.53 16.08 22.68
C THR A 31 9.17 16.74 22.86
N ASP A 32 8.76 17.65 21.98
CA ASP A 32 7.55 18.46 22.15
C ASP A 32 6.61 18.29 20.96
N ARG A 33 5.81 17.22 20.97
CA ARG A 33 4.72 17.09 19.99
C ARG A 33 3.38 17.41 20.66
N GLU A 34 2.81 18.53 20.24
CA GLU A 34 1.46 18.93 20.60
C GLU A 34 0.42 17.87 20.24
N TYR A 35 -0.74 17.96 20.88
CA TYR A 35 -1.90 17.13 20.55
C TYR A 35 -2.22 17.23 19.06
N GLN A 36 -2.29 16.07 18.37
CA GLN A 36 -2.71 15.98 16.96
C GLN A 36 -3.98 15.12 16.87
N SER A 37 -4.98 15.63 16.16
CA SER A 37 -6.16 14.86 15.80
C SER A 37 -5.84 13.78 14.76
N GLU A 38 -6.77 12.84 14.53
CA GLU A 38 -6.63 11.86 13.44
C GLU A 38 -6.52 12.57 12.08
N ALA A 39 -7.31 13.64 11.87
CA ALA A 39 -7.27 14.42 10.64
C ALA A 39 -5.93 15.17 10.42
N ASP A 40 -5.32 15.67 11.50
CA ASP A 40 -4.00 16.32 11.40
C ASP A 40 -2.91 15.30 11.03
N LEU A 41 -2.93 14.12 11.65
CA LEU A 41 -2.00 13.03 11.33
C LEU A 41 -2.19 12.52 9.89
N GLU A 42 -3.44 12.40 9.44
CA GLU A 42 -3.76 12.01 8.06
C GLU A 42 -3.22 13.03 7.05
N ASN A 43 -3.49 14.32 7.28
CA ASN A 43 -3.01 15.38 6.40
C ASN A 43 -1.48 15.47 6.37
N GLN A 44 -0.82 15.28 7.51
CA GLN A 44 0.63 15.25 7.59
C GLN A 44 1.18 14.06 6.81
N LEU A 45 0.68 12.86 7.05
CA LEU A 45 1.11 11.65 6.33
C LEU A 45 0.97 11.81 4.80
N ILE A 46 -0.16 12.34 4.33
CA ILE A 46 -0.37 12.59 2.91
C ILE A 46 0.61 13.61 2.36
N SER A 47 0.87 14.68 3.13
CA SER A 47 1.87 15.69 2.77
C SER A 47 3.26 15.08 2.67
N ASP A 48 3.66 14.24 3.61
CA ASP A 48 4.97 13.58 3.63
C ASP A 48 5.11 12.60 2.45
N LEU A 49 4.09 11.80 2.19
CA LEU A 49 4.07 10.89 1.04
C LEU A 49 4.15 11.64 -0.29
N SER A 50 3.38 12.72 -0.45
CA SER A 50 3.30 13.42 -1.73
C SER A 50 4.45 14.40 -1.97
N ASN A 51 4.80 15.23 -0.97
CA ASN A 51 5.77 16.31 -1.13
C ASN A 51 7.21 15.86 -0.88
N HIS A 52 7.43 14.88 0.01
CA HIS A 52 8.77 14.41 0.36
C HIS A 52 9.14 13.10 -0.32
N LEU A 53 8.18 12.17 -0.46
CA LEU A 53 8.43 10.88 -1.09
C LEU A 53 7.93 10.80 -2.54
N ASN A 54 7.40 11.91 -3.09
CA ASN A 54 6.95 12.04 -4.48
C ASN A 54 5.86 11.02 -4.89
N TYR A 55 4.98 10.62 -3.97
CA TYR A 55 3.76 9.89 -4.34
C TYR A 55 2.81 10.81 -5.10
N GLU A 56 2.17 10.29 -6.12
CA GLU A 56 1.12 11.02 -6.81
C GLU A 56 -0.15 11.04 -5.94
N ARG A 57 -0.54 12.22 -5.45
CA ARG A 57 -1.78 12.37 -4.69
C ARG A 57 -2.97 12.42 -5.63
N LEU A 58 -3.96 11.59 -5.39
CA LEU A 58 -5.21 11.55 -6.15
C LEU A 58 -6.41 11.77 -5.23
N THR A 59 -7.49 12.24 -5.83
CA THR A 59 -8.81 12.32 -5.21
C THR A 59 -9.69 11.26 -5.84
N ILE A 60 -9.91 10.16 -5.12
CA ILE A 60 -10.73 9.01 -5.54
C ILE A 60 -11.68 8.73 -4.39
N HIS A 61 -12.97 8.68 -4.67
CA HIS A 61 -14.02 8.48 -3.66
C HIS A 61 -14.82 7.21 -3.87
N THR A 62 -14.85 6.68 -5.08
CA THR A 62 -15.69 5.52 -5.44
C THR A 62 -14.88 4.36 -6.01
N PRO A 63 -15.40 3.12 -5.93
CA PRO A 63 -14.79 1.95 -6.55
C PRO A 63 -14.62 2.09 -8.06
N GLU A 64 -15.56 2.75 -8.74
CA GLU A 64 -15.52 2.99 -10.19
C GLU A 64 -14.36 3.92 -10.56
N GLU A 65 -14.16 5.00 -9.79
CA GLU A 65 -13.01 5.91 -9.98
C GLU A 65 -11.68 5.17 -9.73
N LEU A 66 -11.64 4.27 -8.73
CA LEU A 66 -10.47 3.46 -8.44
C LEU A 66 -10.15 2.50 -9.60
N LEU A 67 -11.18 1.84 -10.15
CA LEU A 67 -11.03 0.96 -11.30
C LEU A 67 -10.60 1.72 -12.56
N ALA A 68 -11.13 2.91 -12.79
CA ALA A 68 -10.73 3.77 -13.90
C ALA A 68 -9.25 4.20 -13.77
N ASN A 69 -8.80 4.55 -12.56
CA ASN A 69 -7.38 4.83 -12.32
C ASN A 69 -6.50 3.60 -12.56
N ALA A 70 -6.94 2.41 -12.14
CA ALA A 70 -6.21 1.17 -12.38
C ALA A 70 -6.03 0.91 -13.90
N LYS A 71 -7.06 1.17 -14.74
CA LYS A 71 -6.93 1.12 -16.20
C LYS A 71 -5.77 1.98 -16.69
N VAL A 72 -5.77 3.25 -16.33
CA VAL A 72 -4.75 4.21 -16.75
C VAL A 72 -3.34 3.77 -16.34
N GLN A 73 -3.18 3.30 -15.11
CA GLN A 73 -1.86 2.90 -14.61
C GLN A 73 -1.36 1.58 -15.24
N ILE A 74 -2.24 0.61 -15.44
CA ILE A 74 -1.91 -0.66 -16.11
C ILE A 74 -1.58 -0.41 -17.58
N GLU A 75 -2.32 0.43 -18.29
CA GLU A 75 -2.00 0.85 -19.64
C GLU A 75 -0.62 1.50 -19.74
N LYS A 76 -0.31 2.42 -18.82
CA LYS A 76 0.99 3.10 -18.74
C LYS A 76 2.14 2.12 -18.49
N LEU A 77 1.98 1.22 -17.51
CA LEU A 77 2.99 0.20 -17.18
C LEU A 77 3.32 -0.68 -18.39
N ASN A 78 2.29 -1.10 -19.13
CA ASN A 78 2.41 -2.06 -20.22
C ASN A 78 2.58 -1.42 -21.60
N LYS A 79 2.48 -0.09 -21.71
CA LYS A 79 2.50 0.65 -22.97
C LYS A 79 1.48 0.09 -23.97
N VAL A 80 0.24 -0.02 -23.51
CA VAL A 80 -0.94 -0.47 -24.27
C VAL A 80 -2.08 0.50 -24.05
N THR A 81 -3.10 0.38 -24.88
CA THR A 81 -4.40 1.02 -24.68
C THR A 81 -5.46 -0.04 -24.89
N PHE A 82 -6.35 -0.19 -23.94
CA PHE A 82 -7.52 -1.05 -24.04
C PHE A 82 -8.71 -0.26 -24.58
N SER A 83 -9.48 -0.86 -25.51
CA SER A 83 -10.84 -0.42 -25.71
C SER A 83 -11.68 -0.65 -24.45
N ASP A 84 -12.87 -0.07 -24.34
CA ASP A 84 -13.70 -0.30 -23.17
C ASP A 84 -14.11 -1.78 -23.06
N ALA A 85 -14.44 -2.43 -24.18
CA ALA A 85 -14.77 -3.86 -24.20
C ALA A 85 -13.58 -4.76 -23.81
N GLU A 86 -12.37 -4.41 -24.27
CA GLU A 86 -11.13 -5.12 -23.88
C GLU A 86 -10.84 -4.94 -22.39
N TRP A 87 -11.02 -3.73 -21.85
CA TRP A 87 -10.84 -3.48 -20.45
C TRP A 87 -11.83 -4.26 -19.59
N ASP A 88 -13.12 -4.22 -19.93
CA ASP A 88 -14.16 -4.99 -19.21
C ASP A 88 -13.83 -6.49 -19.21
N ARG A 89 -13.36 -7.01 -20.35
CA ARG A 89 -12.93 -8.41 -20.45
C ARG A 89 -11.70 -8.69 -19.60
N PHE A 90 -10.68 -7.82 -19.61
CA PHE A 90 -9.48 -7.96 -18.77
C PHE A 90 -9.85 -7.93 -17.27
N VAL A 91 -10.75 -7.06 -16.87
CA VAL A 91 -11.26 -7.00 -15.49
C VAL A 91 -11.93 -8.30 -15.11
N LEU A 92 -12.86 -8.78 -15.93
CA LEU A 92 -13.65 -9.99 -15.66
C LEU A 92 -12.81 -11.27 -15.67
N GLU A 93 -11.85 -11.38 -16.60
CA GLU A 93 -11.06 -12.60 -16.78
C GLU A 93 -9.87 -12.68 -15.81
N TYR A 94 -9.34 -11.52 -15.38
CA TYR A 94 -8.11 -11.51 -14.61
C TYR A 94 -8.14 -10.58 -13.41
N LEU A 95 -8.44 -9.29 -13.59
CA LEU A 95 -8.22 -8.31 -12.52
C LEU A 95 -9.21 -8.52 -11.36
N ASP A 96 -10.48 -8.69 -11.67
CA ASP A 96 -11.55 -8.89 -10.66
C ASP A 96 -12.53 -9.98 -11.08
N CYS A 97 -12.01 -11.22 -11.23
CA CYS A 97 -12.81 -12.37 -11.56
C CYS A 97 -13.86 -12.62 -10.47
N PRO A 98 -15.08 -12.99 -10.86
CA PRO A 98 -16.10 -13.42 -9.91
C PRO A 98 -15.61 -14.58 -9.01
N ASN A 99 -16.04 -14.58 -7.76
CA ASN A 99 -15.71 -15.60 -6.75
C ASN A 99 -14.22 -15.66 -6.30
N GLU A 100 -13.36 -14.74 -6.74
CA GLU A 100 -12.02 -14.63 -6.19
C GLU A 100 -12.04 -13.86 -4.88
N GLY A 101 -11.34 -14.42 -3.88
CA GLY A 101 -11.12 -13.81 -2.59
C GLY A 101 -9.74 -13.21 -2.43
N LEU A 102 -9.38 -12.95 -1.17
CA LEU A 102 -8.08 -12.40 -0.78
C LEU A 102 -6.91 -13.30 -1.25
N VAL A 103 -7.07 -14.62 -1.13
CA VAL A 103 -6.00 -15.59 -1.47
C VAL A 103 -5.64 -15.51 -2.95
N GLU A 104 -6.64 -15.52 -3.84
CA GLU A 104 -6.43 -15.42 -5.28
C GLU A 104 -5.83 -14.08 -5.69
N LYS A 105 -6.31 -12.98 -5.08
CA LYS A 105 -5.76 -11.63 -5.34
C LYS A 105 -4.31 -11.50 -4.85
N THR A 106 -4.00 -12.06 -3.69
CA THR A 106 -2.61 -12.10 -3.18
C THR A 106 -1.73 -12.93 -4.10
N ARG A 107 -2.19 -14.09 -4.56
CA ARG A 107 -1.45 -14.91 -5.52
C ARG A 107 -1.18 -14.18 -6.82
N LYS A 108 -2.12 -13.37 -7.32
CA LYS A 108 -1.89 -12.52 -8.51
C LYS A 108 -0.77 -11.51 -8.28
N ILE A 109 -0.67 -10.91 -7.10
CA ILE A 109 0.46 -10.00 -6.80
C ILE A 109 1.76 -10.77 -6.60
N GLN A 110 1.73 -11.91 -5.92
CA GLN A 110 2.96 -12.59 -5.51
C GLN A 110 3.51 -13.56 -6.55
N GLU A 111 2.67 -14.27 -7.27
CA GLU A 111 3.06 -15.35 -8.19
C GLU A 111 2.64 -15.08 -9.64
N ASN A 112 1.37 -14.75 -9.87
CA ASN A 112 0.75 -14.69 -11.19
C ASN A 112 0.49 -13.26 -11.66
N TYR A 113 1.50 -12.38 -11.53
CA TYR A 113 1.38 -10.94 -11.81
C TYR A 113 1.42 -10.57 -13.29
N ILE A 114 1.45 -11.57 -14.17
CA ILE A 114 1.45 -11.44 -15.63
C ILE A 114 0.25 -12.20 -16.19
N TYR A 115 -0.48 -11.57 -17.10
CA TYR A 115 -1.60 -12.19 -17.79
C TYR A 115 -1.44 -12.09 -19.31
N ASP A 116 -1.60 -13.20 -20.01
CA ASP A 116 -1.55 -13.25 -21.48
C ASP A 116 -2.89 -12.80 -22.05
N PHE A 117 -2.99 -11.54 -22.45
CA PHE A 117 -4.23 -10.94 -22.95
C PHE A 117 -4.25 -10.93 -24.49
N VAL A 118 -5.39 -11.36 -25.05
CA VAL A 118 -5.67 -11.35 -26.49
C VAL A 118 -6.49 -10.11 -26.82
N PHE A 119 -5.92 -9.17 -27.56
CA PHE A 119 -6.60 -7.97 -28.03
C PHE A 119 -7.59 -8.31 -29.16
N ASP A 120 -8.55 -7.44 -29.41
CA ASP A 120 -9.59 -7.64 -30.44
C ASP A 120 -9.01 -7.69 -31.87
N ASP A 121 -7.83 -7.10 -32.08
CA ASP A 121 -7.07 -7.20 -33.34
C ASP A 121 -6.25 -8.51 -33.48
N GLY A 122 -6.36 -9.42 -32.52
CA GLY A 122 -5.66 -10.71 -32.51
C GLY A 122 -4.24 -10.67 -31.94
N ARG A 123 -3.72 -9.51 -31.54
CA ARG A 123 -2.40 -9.43 -30.87
C ARG A 123 -2.49 -10.06 -29.49
N ILE A 124 -1.48 -10.83 -29.12
CA ILE A 124 -1.32 -11.37 -27.75
C ILE A 124 -0.21 -10.57 -27.07
N LYS A 125 -0.47 -10.13 -25.85
CA LYS A 125 0.52 -9.40 -25.05
C LYS A 125 0.43 -9.79 -23.59
N ASN A 126 1.59 -9.94 -22.94
CA ASN A 126 1.71 -10.15 -21.51
C ASN A 126 1.42 -8.83 -20.81
N ILE A 127 0.37 -8.78 -20.01
CA ILE A 127 -0.04 -7.62 -19.22
C ILE A 127 0.42 -7.81 -17.78
N PHE A 128 1.26 -6.90 -17.33
CA PHE A 128 1.78 -6.87 -15.96
C PHE A 128 0.87 -6.00 -15.09
N ILE A 129 0.50 -6.47 -13.92
CA ILE A 129 -0.14 -5.64 -12.89
C ILE A 129 0.88 -5.06 -11.91
N ILE A 130 2.06 -5.67 -11.80
CA ILE A 130 3.21 -5.16 -11.05
C ILE A 130 4.50 -5.60 -11.76
N ASP A 131 5.49 -4.70 -11.85
CA ASP A 131 6.81 -5.04 -12.37
C ASP A 131 7.75 -5.40 -11.21
N LYS A 132 7.98 -6.70 -11.01
CA LYS A 132 8.88 -7.22 -9.97
C LYS A 132 10.36 -7.20 -10.38
N LYS A 133 10.66 -7.14 -11.68
CA LYS A 133 12.04 -7.12 -12.17
C LYS A 133 12.64 -5.74 -12.10
N ASN A 134 11.89 -4.74 -12.54
CA ASN A 134 12.30 -3.35 -12.42
C ASN A 134 11.24 -2.58 -11.61
N ILE A 135 11.42 -2.62 -10.29
CA ILE A 135 10.45 -2.04 -9.36
C ILE A 135 10.20 -0.55 -9.57
N HIS A 136 11.15 0.18 -10.17
CA HIS A 136 11.02 1.60 -10.46
C HIS A 136 10.05 1.92 -11.60
N ASN A 137 9.62 0.92 -12.39
CA ASN A 137 8.59 1.10 -13.40
C ASN A 137 7.18 1.23 -12.79
N ASN A 138 7.01 0.82 -11.53
CA ASN A 138 5.72 0.89 -10.87
C ASN A 138 5.39 2.33 -10.47
N SER A 139 4.17 2.77 -10.76
CA SER A 139 3.64 4.02 -10.25
C SER A 139 3.19 3.86 -8.80
N MET A 140 3.42 4.87 -7.99
CA MET A 140 2.98 4.88 -6.59
C MET A 140 2.14 6.12 -6.33
N GLN A 141 0.94 5.89 -5.83
CA GLN A 141 -0.08 6.91 -5.63
C GLN A 141 -0.60 6.82 -4.19
N VAL A 142 -1.14 7.92 -3.69
CA VAL A 142 -1.80 7.98 -2.39
C VAL A 142 -3.19 8.58 -2.53
N ILE A 143 -4.15 7.93 -1.89
CA ILE A 143 -5.53 8.38 -1.76
C ILE A 143 -5.97 8.32 -0.31
N ASN A 144 -6.97 9.10 0.04
CA ASN A 144 -7.53 9.12 1.38
C ASN A 144 -9.04 9.25 1.36
N GLN A 145 -9.67 8.90 2.48
CA GLN A 145 -11.10 9.08 2.72
C GLN A 145 -11.98 8.36 1.68
N VAL A 146 -11.51 7.24 1.15
CA VAL A 146 -12.29 6.44 0.21
C VAL A 146 -13.45 5.80 0.94
N THR A 147 -14.64 5.97 0.38
CA THR A 147 -15.85 5.36 0.92
C THR A 147 -16.17 4.08 0.16
N GLN A 148 -16.27 2.98 0.87
CA GLN A 148 -16.72 1.73 0.30
C GLN A 148 -18.02 1.27 0.96
N VAL A 149 -18.99 0.94 0.12
CA VAL A 149 -20.28 0.40 0.54
C VAL A 149 -20.18 -1.13 0.51
N GLY A 150 -20.26 -1.74 1.68
CA GLY A 150 -20.39 -3.20 1.84
C GLY A 150 -21.62 -3.48 2.68
N SER A 151 -21.52 -4.38 3.67
CA SER A 151 -22.57 -4.54 4.69
C SER A 151 -22.76 -3.25 5.52
N HIS A 152 -21.72 -2.42 5.60
CA HIS A 152 -21.73 -1.10 6.20
C HIS A 152 -20.95 -0.11 5.32
N ILE A 153 -21.21 1.19 5.49
CA ILE A 153 -20.42 2.24 4.86
C ILE A 153 -19.15 2.43 5.69
N ASN A 154 -18.01 2.09 5.13
CA ASN A 154 -16.70 2.27 5.75
C ASN A 154 -15.91 3.35 5.01
N ARG A 155 -15.15 4.14 5.75
CA ARG A 155 -14.26 5.17 5.23
C ARG A 155 -12.83 4.84 5.68
N TYR A 156 -11.95 4.72 4.73
CA TYR A 156 -10.55 4.35 4.94
C TYR A 156 -9.68 5.59 5.04
N ASP A 157 -8.79 5.64 6.04
CA ASP A 157 -7.98 6.83 6.28
C ASP A 157 -7.03 7.10 5.12
N VAL A 158 -5.99 6.28 4.93
CA VAL A 158 -5.03 6.46 3.85
C VAL A 158 -4.75 5.13 3.16
N THR A 159 -4.78 5.14 1.83
CA THR A 159 -4.46 3.96 1.00
C THR A 159 -3.33 4.29 0.04
N ILE A 160 -2.31 3.43 -0.02
CA ILE A 160 -1.25 3.50 -1.04
C ILE A 160 -1.60 2.56 -2.18
N LEU A 161 -1.58 3.12 -3.39
CA LEU A 161 -1.81 2.37 -4.62
C LEU A 161 -0.47 2.12 -5.32
N VAL A 162 -0.31 0.92 -5.86
CA VAL A 162 0.76 0.57 -6.79
C VAL A 162 0.13 0.19 -8.12
N ASN A 163 0.45 0.90 -9.17
CA ASN A 163 -0.18 0.77 -10.50
C ASN A 163 -1.72 0.82 -10.44
N GLY A 164 -2.25 1.67 -9.58
CA GLY A 164 -3.69 1.84 -9.36
C GLY A 164 -4.34 0.80 -8.46
N LEU A 165 -3.61 -0.24 -8.02
CA LEU A 165 -4.12 -1.28 -7.12
C LEU A 165 -3.84 -0.93 -5.65
N PRO A 166 -4.80 -1.01 -4.74
CA PRO A 166 -4.61 -0.75 -3.32
C PRO A 166 -3.82 -1.89 -2.68
N LEU A 167 -2.52 -1.66 -2.42
CA LEU A 167 -1.65 -2.67 -1.83
C LEU A 167 -1.34 -2.43 -0.36
N VAL A 168 -1.47 -1.20 0.13
CA VAL A 168 -1.23 -0.86 1.54
C VAL A 168 -2.37 0.00 2.08
N GLN A 169 -2.92 -0.42 3.20
CA GLN A 169 -3.92 0.35 3.96
C GLN A 169 -3.31 0.84 5.26
N ILE A 170 -3.47 2.13 5.55
CA ILE A 170 -3.00 2.77 6.78
C ILE A 170 -4.19 3.27 7.57
N GLU A 171 -4.26 2.88 8.83
CA GLU A 171 -5.30 3.30 9.77
C GLU A 171 -4.68 4.13 10.88
N LEU A 172 -5.21 5.30 11.12
CA LEU A 172 -4.69 6.28 12.06
C LEU A 172 -5.60 6.43 13.27
N LYS A 173 -4.99 6.66 14.41
CA LYS A 173 -5.68 7.08 15.64
C LYS A 173 -4.97 8.29 16.22
N ARG A 174 -5.71 9.15 16.88
CA ARG A 174 -5.12 10.32 17.56
C ARG A 174 -4.09 9.88 18.60
N ARG A 175 -3.13 10.76 18.89
CA ARG A 175 -2.12 10.52 19.91
C ARG A 175 -2.75 10.13 21.26
N GLY A 176 -2.13 9.17 21.94
CA GLY A 176 -2.60 8.65 23.22
C GLY A 176 -3.66 7.56 23.13
N VAL A 177 -4.19 7.26 21.93
CA VAL A 177 -5.10 6.13 21.72
C VAL A 177 -4.29 4.86 21.45
N SER A 178 -4.72 3.74 22.02
CA SER A 178 -4.07 2.44 21.82
C SER A 178 -4.17 1.99 20.36
N LEU A 179 -3.06 1.48 19.81
CA LEU A 179 -3.01 0.89 18.46
C LEU A 179 -3.95 -0.31 18.29
N LYS A 180 -4.32 -0.99 19.37
CA LYS A 180 -5.32 -2.08 19.30
C LYS A 180 -6.64 -1.62 18.69
N LYS A 181 -7.04 -0.35 18.93
CA LYS A 181 -8.27 0.20 18.33
C LYS A 181 -8.17 0.33 16.82
N ALA A 182 -7.01 0.73 16.29
CA ALA A 182 -6.77 0.77 14.85
C ALA A 182 -6.76 -0.66 14.26
N PHE A 183 -6.13 -1.60 14.95
CA PHE A 183 -6.13 -3.01 14.56
C PHE A 183 -7.55 -3.60 14.49
N GLU A 184 -8.35 -3.38 15.52
CA GLU A 184 -9.75 -3.83 15.59
C GLU A 184 -10.60 -3.22 14.47
N GLN A 185 -10.31 -1.97 14.10
CA GLN A 185 -10.99 -1.29 13.00
C GLN A 185 -10.67 -1.92 11.66
N ILE A 186 -9.40 -2.20 11.36
CA ILE A 186 -8.99 -2.95 10.15
C ILE A 186 -9.63 -4.34 10.14
N HIS A 187 -9.64 -5.02 11.26
CA HIS A 187 -10.26 -6.35 11.38
C HIS A 187 -11.77 -6.31 11.10
N ARG A 188 -12.46 -5.24 11.50
CA ARG A 188 -13.85 -5.01 11.13
C ARG A 188 -13.99 -4.77 9.63
N TYR A 189 -13.16 -3.91 9.01
CA TYR A 189 -13.18 -3.65 7.57
C TYR A 189 -12.96 -4.91 6.75
N SER A 190 -12.08 -5.81 7.17
CA SER A 190 -11.83 -7.06 6.46
C SER A 190 -13.06 -7.97 6.41
N LYS A 191 -13.95 -7.88 7.40
CA LYS A 191 -15.20 -8.63 7.45
C LYS A 191 -16.35 -7.95 6.69
N GLU A 192 -16.37 -6.62 6.67
CA GLU A 192 -17.54 -5.85 6.24
C GLU A 192 -17.42 -5.34 4.79
N SER A 193 -16.22 -4.92 4.37
CA SER A 193 -16.09 -4.16 3.14
C SER A 193 -14.91 -4.52 2.24
N PHE A 194 -13.75 -4.91 2.79
CA PHE A 194 -12.61 -5.31 1.93
C PHE A 194 -12.93 -6.54 1.06
N ASN A 195 -13.74 -7.46 1.58
CA ASN A 195 -14.14 -8.69 0.91
C ASN A 195 -15.50 -8.58 0.20
N SER A 196 -16.05 -7.38 0.03
CA SER A 196 -17.26 -7.19 -0.76
C SER A 196 -17.04 -7.60 -2.23
N GLU A 197 -18.11 -7.96 -2.93
CA GLU A 197 -18.02 -8.25 -4.36
C GLU A 197 -17.49 -7.05 -5.13
N ASN A 198 -16.65 -7.30 -6.13
CA ASN A 198 -16.04 -6.29 -7.01
C ASN A 198 -15.19 -5.24 -6.26
N SER A 199 -14.50 -5.64 -5.18
CA SER A 199 -13.63 -4.75 -4.42
C SER A 199 -12.16 -4.97 -4.74
N LEU A 200 -11.50 -3.97 -5.31
CA LEU A 200 -10.04 -3.97 -5.48
C LEU A 200 -9.29 -3.97 -4.14
N TYR A 201 -9.94 -3.64 -3.02
CA TYR A 201 -9.34 -3.71 -1.68
C TYR A 201 -8.95 -5.14 -1.26
N LYS A 202 -9.43 -6.17 -1.96
CA LYS A 202 -8.92 -7.54 -1.81
C LYS A 202 -7.44 -7.70 -2.20
N TYR A 203 -6.86 -6.72 -2.90
CA TYR A 203 -5.44 -6.70 -3.25
C TYR A 203 -4.52 -6.21 -2.13
N ILE A 204 -5.04 -5.71 -1.02
CA ILE A 204 -4.21 -5.23 0.10
C ILE A 204 -3.29 -6.35 0.58
N GLN A 205 -1.98 -6.04 0.64
CA GLN A 205 -0.94 -6.95 1.13
C GLN A 205 -0.49 -6.59 2.54
N ILE A 206 -0.45 -5.30 2.85
CA ILE A 206 0.11 -4.79 4.10
C ILE A 206 -0.88 -3.82 4.75
N PHE A 207 -1.05 -3.97 6.03
CA PHE A 207 -1.70 -2.98 6.89
C PHE A 207 -0.67 -2.25 7.74
N VAL A 208 -0.87 -0.95 7.92
CA VAL A 208 -0.11 -0.11 8.84
C VAL A 208 -1.09 0.51 9.83
N ILE A 209 -0.75 0.50 11.10
CA ILE A 209 -1.53 1.14 12.16
C ILE A 209 -0.65 2.12 12.91
N SER A 210 -1.13 3.34 13.12
CA SER A 210 -0.36 4.36 13.84
C SER A 210 -1.25 5.27 14.69
N ASN A 211 -0.66 5.79 15.78
CA ASN A 211 -1.21 6.89 16.55
C ASN A 211 -0.26 8.10 16.56
N GLY A 212 0.63 8.16 15.58
CA GLY A 212 1.64 9.21 15.46
C GLY A 212 2.88 8.96 16.32
N THR A 213 2.73 8.39 17.52
CA THR A 213 3.84 8.08 18.44
C THR A 213 4.36 6.66 18.23
N TYR A 214 3.46 5.74 18.00
CA TYR A 214 3.77 4.33 17.74
C TYR A 214 3.16 3.91 16.42
N THR A 215 3.95 3.15 15.66
CA THR A 215 3.54 2.61 14.36
C THR A 215 3.90 1.13 14.30
N ARG A 216 2.98 0.33 13.80
CA ARG A 216 3.17 -1.10 13.56
C ARG A 216 2.60 -1.47 12.20
N TYR A 217 3.07 -2.55 11.63
CA TYR A 217 2.57 -3.08 10.37
C TYR A 217 2.36 -4.60 10.46
N PHE A 218 1.53 -5.13 9.57
CA PHE A 218 1.28 -6.56 9.48
C PHE A 218 0.77 -6.93 8.09
N ALA A 219 1.01 -8.19 7.72
CA ALA A 219 0.53 -8.72 6.45
C ALA A 219 -0.97 -9.01 6.51
N ASN A 220 -1.65 -8.88 5.39
CA ASN A 220 -3.02 -9.36 5.24
C ASN A 220 -3.05 -10.90 5.30
N THR A 221 -4.02 -11.48 5.98
CA THR A 221 -4.11 -12.92 6.17
C THR A 221 -5.56 -13.39 6.32
N THR A 222 -5.87 -14.55 5.76
CA THR A 222 -7.12 -15.27 6.00
C THR A 222 -7.04 -16.23 7.18
N ALA A 223 -5.84 -16.51 7.68
CA ALA A 223 -5.62 -17.41 8.80
C ALA A 223 -6.10 -16.79 10.11
N GLN A 224 -7.20 -17.30 10.67
CA GLN A 224 -7.79 -16.76 11.90
C GLN A 224 -6.82 -16.79 13.09
N ASN A 225 -5.97 -17.80 13.21
CA ASN A 225 -4.98 -17.94 14.26
C ASN A 225 -3.78 -16.98 14.10
N LYS A 226 -3.60 -16.36 12.94
CA LYS A 226 -2.57 -15.35 12.67
C LYS A 226 -3.10 -13.92 12.69
N ASN A 227 -4.41 -13.74 12.84
CA ASN A 227 -5.04 -12.42 12.85
C ASN A 227 -5.23 -11.90 14.27
N HIS A 228 -4.11 -11.71 14.98
CA HIS A 228 -4.05 -11.17 16.33
C HIS A 228 -3.05 -10.02 16.39
N TYR A 229 -3.31 -9.06 17.26
CA TYR A 229 -2.44 -7.89 17.45
C TYR A 229 -0.98 -8.27 17.77
N GLU A 230 -0.76 -9.40 18.41
CA GLU A 230 0.57 -9.92 18.76
C GLU A 230 1.44 -10.27 17.53
N PHE A 231 0.81 -10.51 16.38
CA PHE A 231 1.51 -10.74 15.11
C PHE A 231 1.81 -9.46 14.31
N THR A 232 1.52 -8.29 14.87
CA THR A 232 1.96 -7.04 14.28
C THR A 232 3.45 -6.83 14.53
N CYS A 233 4.15 -6.27 13.53
CA CYS A 233 5.59 -6.06 13.53
C CYS A 233 5.92 -4.59 13.81
N GLU A 234 7.09 -4.35 14.37
CA GLU A 234 7.73 -3.06 14.47
C GLU A 234 8.83 -2.95 13.43
N TRP A 235 8.99 -1.76 12.87
CA TRP A 235 10.09 -1.48 11.95
C TRP A 235 11.34 -1.10 12.75
N ALA A 236 12.51 -1.53 12.33
CA ALA A 236 13.76 -1.23 13.01
C ALA A 236 14.86 -0.87 12.01
N ASP A 237 15.82 -0.07 12.48
CA ASP A 237 17.05 0.20 11.76
C ASP A 237 18.00 -1.02 11.77
N ARG A 238 19.16 -0.89 11.13
CA ARG A 238 20.18 -1.94 11.04
C ARG A 238 20.81 -2.35 12.38
N LYS A 239 20.71 -1.48 13.38
CA LYS A 239 21.18 -1.74 14.74
C LYS A 239 20.10 -2.34 15.62
N ASN A 240 18.95 -2.73 15.01
CA ASN A 240 17.74 -3.19 15.68
C ASN A 240 17.12 -2.14 16.62
N LYS A 241 17.37 -0.85 16.37
CA LYS A 241 16.68 0.22 17.05
C LYS A 241 15.31 0.40 16.42
N ILE A 242 14.26 0.24 17.21
CA ILE A 242 12.88 0.33 16.74
C ILE A 242 12.56 1.77 16.36
N ILE A 243 11.91 1.93 15.22
CA ILE A 243 11.38 3.18 14.67
C ILE A 243 9.89 3.24 14.98
N HIS A 244 9.55 3.97 16.03
CA HIS A 244 8.16 4.03 16.53
C HIS A 244 7.33 5.11 15.84
N ASP A 245 7.93 6.28 15.63
CA ASP A 245 7.25 7.47 15.19
C ASP A 245 6.77 7.35 13.74
N LEU A 246 5.55 7.86 13.45
CA LEU A 246 4.94 7.77 12.12
C LEU A 246 5.78 8.48 11.04
N GLU A 247 6.35 9.63 11.33
CA GLU A 247 7.14 10.39 10.36
C GLU A 247 8.42 9.64 10.01
N ASP A 248 9.14 9.14 11.02
CA ASP A 248 10.33 8.32 10.83
C ASP A 248 10.03 7.01 10.10
N PHE A 249 8.89 6.38 10.44
CA PHE A 249 8.40 5.21 9.73
C PHE A 249 8.08 5.52 8.27
N THR A 250 7.46 6.68 8.01
CA THR A 250 7.09 7.10 6.67
C THR A 250 8.32 7.26 5.78
N VAL A 251 9.33 8.00 6.22
CA VAL A 251 10.53 8.23 5.42
C VAL A 251 11.41 6.99 5.24
N THR A 252 11.30 6.02 6.12
CA THR A 252 12.08 4.77 6.04
C THR A 252 11.31 3.65 5.37
N PHE A 253 10.22 3.17 5.98
CA PHE A 253 9.44 2.01 5.48
C PHE A 253 8.60 2.36 4.26
N LEU A 254 7.92 3.53 4.26
CA LEU A 254 7.05 3.93 3.16
C LEU A 254 7.81 4.65 2.02
N SER A 255 9.14 4.76 2.07
CA SER A 255 9.90 5.19 0.90
C SER A 255 9.63 4.26 -0.28
N LYS A 256 9.45 4.81 -1.49
CA LYS A 256 9.02 4.05 -2.68
C LYS A 256 9.83 2.78 -2.89
N ARG A 257 11.15 2.88 -2.76
CA ARG A 257 12.05 1.76 -2.96
C ARG A 257 11.84 0.68 -1.91
N VAL A 258 11.87 1.05 -0.61
CA VAL A 258 11.72 0.08 0.48
C VAL A 258 10.36 -0.60 0.43
N LEU A 259 9.29 0.18 0.26
CA LEU A 259 7.95 -0.39 0.19
C LEU A 259 7.77 -1.33 -1.01
N LEU A 260 8.27 -0.95 -2.19
CA LEU A 260 8.22 -1.83 -3.36
C LEU A 260 9.07 -3.10 -3.16
N GLU A 261 10.23 -3.02 -2.53
CA GLU A 261 11.01 -4.21 -2.19
C GLU A 261 10.29 -5.11 -1.19
N VAL A 262 9.68 -4.53 -0.15
CA VAL A 262 8.86 -5.29 0.79
C VAL A 262 7.74 -6.02 0.07
N LEU A 263 6.97 -5.32 -0.77
CA LEU A 263 5.84 -5.89 -1.51
C LEU A 263 6.25 -6.96 -2.53
N THR A 264 7.43 -6.81 -3.18
CA THR A 264 7.82 -7.67 -4.30
C THR A 264 8.76 -8.80 -3.93
N LYS A 265 9.50 -8.67 -2.82
CA LYS A 265 10.55 -9.62 -2.42
C LYS A 265 10.31 -10.26 -1.05
N TYR A 266 9.74 -9.51 -0.10
CA TYR A 266 9.64 -9.94 1.31
C TYR A 266 8.22 -10.31 1.75
N CYS A 267 7.18 -9.89 1.00
CA CYS A 267 5.86 -10.47 1.16
C CYS A 267 5.82 -11.82 0.49
N VAL A 268 5.78 -12.88 1.28
CA VAL A 268 5.73 -14.26 0.80
C VAL A 268 4.29 -14.76 0.92
N PHE A 269 3.80 -15.35 -0.14
CA PHE A 269 2.52 -16.05 -0.13
C PHE A 269 2.71 -17.43 0.52
N ASP A 270 2.01 -17.66 1.63
CA ASP A 270 1.98 -18.93 2.35
C ASP A 270 0.55 -19.51 2.18
N ALA A 271 0.42 -20.54 1.34
CA ALA A 271 -0.85 -21.15 0.95
C ALA A 271 -1.26 -22.28 1.91
#